data_04f56df157bfd489e368290472b8093e
#
_entry.id   04f56df157bfd489e368290472b8093e
#
_cell.length_a   1.000
_cell.length_b   1.000
_cell.length_c   1.000
_cell.angle_alpha   90.00
_cell.angle_beta   90.00
_cell.angle_gamma   90.00
#
_symmetry.space_group_name_H-M   'P 1'
#
loop_
_entity.id
_entity.type
_entity.pdbx_description
1 polymer ?
#
loop_
_entity_poly.entity_id
_entity_poly.type
_entity_poly.pdbx_seq_one_letter_code
_entity_poly.pdbx_strand_id
1 'polypeptide(L)'
;MDNQSQQMRGVLISLQGGKILLPNTTVSEIITFITPESVENKPDWYIGAMRWKGYRLPLVSYSLMTGEKQEPTSNAKVAILKALSGGSKMPYYALMTQGFPRLVNIASDQLLDDSEHSSEYFYSAYLNEEIVRIPKLERVEETIREHL
;
A
#
# COMPACT_ATOMS: atom_id res chain seq x y z
N MET A 1 -11.06 26.99 -19.78
CA MET A 1 -10.77 26.36 -19.52
C MET A 1 -10.66 25.60 -19.12
N ASP A 2 -10.35 25.57 -18.91
CA ASP A 2 -10.01 24.73 -18.75
C ASP A 2 -10.44 23.78 -18.19
N ASN A 3 -10.93 23.24 -18.32
CA ASN A 3 -11.27 22.20 -18.01
C ASN A 3 -10.52 21.25 -18.14
N GLN A 4 -9.64 21.35 -17.83
CA GLN A 4 -8.70 20.35 -17.94
C GLN A 4 -8.98 19.26 -17.02
N SER A 5 -9.04 18.06 -17.50
CA SER A 5 -9.08 16.93 -16.61
C SER A 5 -7.82 17.01 -15.78
N GLN A 6 -7.98 17.04 -14.49
CA GLN A 6 -6.84 17.00 -13.61
C GLN A 6 -6.19 15.63 -13.72
N GLN A 7 -4.89 15.62 -13.86
CA GLN A 7 -4.14 14.38 -13.90
C GLN A 7 -3.41 14.19 -12.58
N MET A 8 -3.46 12.97 -12.09
CA MET A 8 -2.74 12.59 -10.89
C MET A 8 -1.64 11.63 -11.26
N ARG A 9 -0.52 11.73 -10.56
CA ARG A 9 0.53 10.74 -10.66
C ARG A 9 0.31 9.69 -9.61
N GLY A 10 0.22 8.44 -10.04
CA GLY A 10 0.03 7.31 -9.16
C GLY A 10 1.09 6.26 -9.35
N VAL A 11 1.18 5.38 -8.37
CA VAL A 11 2.01 4.19 -8.44
C VAL A 11 1.10 2.99 -8.37
N LEU A 12 1.13 2.17 -9.40
CA LEU A 12 0.36 0.94 -9.45
C LEU A 12 1.27 -0.19 -9.00
N ILE A 13 0.87 -0.87 -7.95
CA ILE A 13 1.71 -1.89 -7.30
C ILE A 13 0.96 -3.20 -7.27
N SER A 14 1.64 -4.28 -7.68
CA SER A 14 1.05 -5.61 -7.65
C SER A 14 1.17 -6.22 -6.26
N LEU A 15 0.10 -6.86 -5.83
CA LEU A 15 0.04 -7.67 -4.62
C LEU A 15 -0.50 -9.04 -5.01
N GLN A 16 -0.49 -9.97 -4.08
CA GLN A 16 -1.02 -11.31 -4.39
C GLN A 16 -2.53 -11.29 -4.63
N GLY A 17 -3.24 -10.41 -3.94
CA GLY A 17 -4.68 -10.32 -4.09
C GLY A 17 -5.16 -9.37 -5.18
N GLY A 18 -4.25 -8.74 -5.90
CA GLY A 18 -4.62 -7.76 -6.93
C GLY A 18 -3.63 -6.63 -7.00
N LYS A 19 -4.09 -5.49 -7.48
CA LYS A 19 -3.25 -4.31 -7.62
C LYS A 19 -3.78 -3.17 -6.78
N ILE A 20 -2.86 -2.42 -6.19
CA ILE A 20 -3.23 -1.21 -5.45
C ILE A 20 -2.68 0.02 -6.19
N LEU A 21 -3.40 1.10 -6.05
CA LEU A 21 -3.03 2.39 -6.63
C LEU A 21 -2.79 3.37 -5.49
N LEU A 22 -1.59 3.93 -5.45
CA LEU A 22 -1.20 4.89 -4.41
C LEU A 22 -0.79 6.20 -5.03
N PRO A 23 -0.99 7.34 -4.33
CA PRO A 23 -0.41 8.59 -4.80
C PRO A 23 1.11 8.48 -4.85
N ASN A 24 1.70 9.03 -5.90
CA ASN A 24 3.15 8.97 -6.06
C ASN A 24 3.88 9.60 -4.86
N THR A 25 3.32 10.62 -4.27
CA THR A 25 3.94 11.31 -3.14
C THR A 25 3.96 10.49 -1.85
N THR A 26 3.14 9.46 -1.76
CA THR A 26 3.06 8.60 -0.58
C THR A 26 4.20 7.58 -0.56
N VAL A 27 4.66 7.16 -1.72
CA VAL A 27 5.68 6.11 -1.82
C VAL A 27 7.06 6.74 -1.74
N SER A 28 7.80 6.39 -0.68
CA SER A 28 9.15 6.91 -0.49
C SER A 28 10.19 6.11 -1.25
N GLU A 29 10.04 4.78 -1.24
CA GLU A 29 11.01 3.91 -1.91
C GLU A 29 10.43 2.52 -2.11
N ILE A 30 10.87 1.84 -3.17
CA ILE A 30 10.58 0.42 -3.36
C ILE A 30 11.91 -0.32 -3.26
N ILE A 31 11.98 -1.29 -2.37
CA ILE A 31 13.22 -2.04 -2.13
C ILE A 31 12.95 -3.54 -2.22
N THR A 32 14.04 -4.30 -2.33
CA THR A 32 13.96 -5.76 -2.33
C THR A 32 13.53 -6.23 -0.95
N PHE A 33 12.72 -7.28 -0.90
CA PHE A 33 12.28 -7.86 0.36
C PHE A 33 13.49 -8.39 1.14
N ILE A 34 13.53 -8.06 2.41
CA ILE A 34 14.53 -8.56 3.37
C ILE A 34 13.73 -9.14 4.53
N THR A 35 14.16 -10.30 5.02
CA THR A 35 13.47 -10.92 6.15
C THR A 35 13.49 -9.98 7.35
N PRO A 36 12.32 -9.59 7.87
CA PRO A 36 12.26 -8.66 8.98
C PRO A 36 12.53 -9.36 10.31
N GLU A 37 12.75 -8.55 11.37
CA GLU A 37 12.80 -9.08 12.72
C GLU A 37 11.41 -9.53 13.13
N SER A 38 11.32 -10.71 13.75
CA SER A 38 10.06 -11.19 14.30
C SER A 38 9.62 -10.34 15.47
N VAL A 39 8.32 -10.09 15.56
CA VAL A 39 7.73 -9.37 16.68
C VAL A 39 6.59 -10.24 17.22
N GLU A 40 6.62 -10.51 18.53
CA GLU A 40 5.64 -11.41 19.14
C GLU A 40 4.32 -10.71 19.42
N ASN A 41 3.25 -11.51 19.51
CA ASN A 41 1.91 -11.06 19.90
C ASN A 41 1.33 -10.04 18.92
N LYS A 42 1.54 -10.29 17.62
CA LYS A 42 1.00 -9.45 16.56
C LYS A 42 0.06 -10.26 15.68
N PRO A 43 -0.91 -9.60 15.04
CA PRO A 43 -1.76 -10.31 14.08
C PRO A 43 -0.96 -10.82 12.89
N ASP A 44 -1.55 -11.72 12.12
CA ASP A 44 -0.85 -12.39 11.02
C ASP A 44 -0.37 -11.43 9.92
N TRP A 45 -1.07 -10.32 9.73
CA TRP A 45 -0.66 -9.34 8.72
C TRP A 45 0.55 -8.50 9.16
N TYR A 46 0.90 -8.52 10.43
CA TYR A 46 2.09 -7.80 10.93
C TYR A 46 3.28 -8.73 10.78
N ILE A 47 4.01 -8.58 9.67
CA ILE A 47 5.07 -9.52 9.30
C ILE A 47 6.27 -9.39 10.22
N GLY A 48 6.60 -8.18 10.63
CA GLY A 48 7.74 -7.95 11.51
C GLY A 48 8.18 -6.51 11.46
N ALA A 49 9.39 -6.25 11.94
CA ALA A 49 9.98 -4.92 11.94
C ALA A 49 11.22 -4.91 11.05
N MET A 50 11.42 -3.83 10.35
CA MET A 50 12.59 -3.69 9.48
C MET A 50 13.23 -2.33 9.71
N ARG A 51 14.48 -2.21 9.31
CA ARG A 51 15.21 -0.95 9.42
C ARG A 51 15.38 -0.33 8.06
N TRP A 52 15.16 0.98 8.01
CA TRP A 52 15.29 1.75 6.78
C TRP A 52 15.70 3.16 7.14
N LYS A 53 16.85 3.59 6.68
CA LYS A 53 17.39 4.96 6.87
C LYS A 53 17.29 5.44 8.32
N GLY A 54 17.67 4.58 9.26
CA GLY A 54 17.68 4.93 10.67
C GLY A 54 16.35 4.75 11.38
N TYR A 55 15.28 4.43 10.66
CA TYR A 55 13.97 4.16 11.25
C TYR A 55 13.78 2.66 11.44
N ARG A 56 13.02 2.31 12.45
CA ARG A 56 12.54 0.95 12.64
C ARG A 56 11.06 0.94 12.30
N LEU A 57 10.70 0.28 11.23
CA LEU A 57 9.37 0.34 10.65
C LEU A 57 8.60 -0.97 10.81
N PRO A 58 7.27 -0.90 10.99
CA PRO A 58 6.46 -2.12 10.83
C PRO A 58 6.40 -2.50 9.36
N LEU A 59 6.59 -3.79 9.09
CA LEU A 59 6.37 -4.35 7.76
C LEU A 59 5.10 -5.16 7.81
N VAL A 60 4.13 -4.82 6.97
CA VAL A 60 2.82 -5.45 7.01
C VAL A 60 2.46 -6.04 5.66
N SER A 61 1.60 -7.06 5.69
CA SER A 61 1.00 -7.62 4.48
C SER A 61 -0.39 -7.03 4.32
N TYR A 62 -0.54 -6.18 3.31
CA TYR A 62 -1.84 -5.60 3.00
C TYR A 62 -2.82 -6.70 2.57
N SER A 63 -2.33 -7.72 1.85
CA SER A 63 -3.16 -8.85 1.45
C SER A 63 -3.77 -9.56 2.65
N LEU A 64 -2.97 -9.89 3.65
CA LEU A 64 -3.49 -10.51 4.86
C LEU A 64 -4.41 -9.57 5.63
N MET A 65 -4.09 -8.29 5.68
CA MET A 65 -4.92 -7.30 6.37
C MET A 65 -6.31 -7.23 5.76
N THR A 66 -6.43 -7.42 4.46
CA THR A 66 -7.71 -7.39 3.76
C THR A 66 -8.36 -8.77 3.64
N GLY A 67 -7.82 -9.78 4.31
CA GLY A 67 -8.40 -11.12 4.36
C GLY A 67 -7.98 -12.04 3.24
N GLU A 68 -6.95 -11.68 2.50
CA GLU A 68 -6.44 -12.50 1.41
C GLU A 68 -5.17 -13.21 1.80
N LYS A 69 -4.64 -14.04 0.92
CA LYS A 69 -3.46 -14.83 1.23
C LYS A 69 -2.19 -14.08 0.90
N GLN A 70 -1.13 -14.38 1.63
CA GLN A 70 0.20 -13.87 1.36
C GLN A 70 1.17 -15.04 1.39
N GLU A 71 1.75 -15.36 0.25
CA GLU A 71 2.69 -16.48 0.14
C GLU A 71 4.06 -15.97 -0.29
N PRO A 72 5.14 -16.64 0.10
CA PRO A 72 6.48 -16.25 -0.33
C PRO A 72 6.62 -16.31 -1.84
N THR A 73 7.26 -15.32 -2.43
CA THR A 73 7.54 -15.29 -3.86
C THR A 73 8.96 -14.82 -4.08
N SER A 74 9.54 -15.22 -5.23
CA SER A 74 10.89 -14.81 -5.56
C SER A 74 11.00 -13.35 -5.97
N ASN A 75 9.88 -12.70 -6.32
CA ASN A 75 9.89 -11.31 -6.75
C ASN A 75 9.29 -10.37 -5.68
N ALA A 76 9.33 -10.78 -4.42
CA ALA A 76 8.82 -9.96 -3.34
C ALA A 76 9.60 -8.66 -3.20
N LYS A 77 8.88 -7.56 -3.03
CA LYS A 77 9.43 -6.23 -2.81
C LYS A 77 8.78 -5.62 -1.59
N VAL A 78 9.28 -4.48 -1.18
CA VAL A 78 8.71 -3.74 -0.06
C VAL A 78 8.55 -2.29 -0.50
N ALA A 79 7.35 -1.76 -0.29
CA ALA A 79 7.08 -0.35 -0.52
C ALA A 79 7.16 0.39 0.80
N ILE A 80 8.05 1.36 0.89
CA ILE A 80 8.16 2.22 2.08
C ILE A 80 7.23 3.39 1.86
N LEU A 81 6.27 3.56 2.76
CA LEU A 81 5.27 4.60 2.66
C LEU A 81 5.45 5.65 3.75
N LYS A 82 5.22 6.89 3.37
CA LYS A 82 5.21 7.98 4.32
C LYS A 82 3.83 8.04 4.97
N ALA A 83 3.79 8.09 6.30
CA ALA A 83 2.52 8.15 7.01
C ALA A 83 1.82 9.47 6.77
N LEU A 84 0.51 9.42 6.57
CA LEU A 84 -0.29 10.62 6.30
C LEU A 84 -0.33 11.56 7.50
N SER A 85 -0.46 10.98 8.71
CA SER A 85 -0.61 11.78 9.92
C SER A 85 0.67 12.45 10.38
N GLY A 86 1.83 12.00 9.87
CA GLY A 86 3.10 12.54 10.28
C GLY A 86 3.41 12.33 11.75
N GLY A 87 2.73 11.41 12.42
CA GLY A 87 2.92 11.17 13.83
C GLY A 87 4.32 10.66 14.16
N SER A 88 4.82 11.02 15.33
CA SER A 88 6.17 10.67 15.73
C SER A 88 6.40 9.19 15.94
N LYS A 89 5.33 8.43 16.22
CA LYS A 89 5.47 7.01 16.50
C LYS A 89 5.59 6.17 15.24
N MET A 90 5.04 6.64 14.12
CA MET A 90 5.09 5.89 12.88
C MET A 90 5.19 6.86 11.71
N PRO A 91 6.36 7.48 11.52
CA PRO A 91 6.51 8.39 10.37
C PRO A 91 6.51 7.66 9.03
N TYR A 92 6.91 6.40 9.03
CA TYR A 92 6.94 5.53 7.84
C TYR A 92 6.47 4.14 8.21
N TYR A 93 5.97 3.42 7.23
CA TYR A 93 5.64 2.01 7.38
C TYR A 93 5.86 1.31 6.05
N ALA A 94 5.87 -0.01 6.05
CA ALA A 94 6.24 -0.77 4.88
C ALA A 94 5.18 -1.80 4.53
N LEU A 95 4.91 -1.94 3.24
CA LEU A 95 3.98 -2.94 2.73
C LEU A 95 4.73 -3.96 1.88
N MET A 96 4.39 -5.24 2.04
CA MET A 96 4.90 -6.27 1.15
C MET A 96 4.23 -6.14 -0.20
N THR A 97 5.01 -6.21 -1.26
CA THR A 97 4.53 -6.08 -2.63
C THR A 97 5.20 -7.12 -3.53
N GLN A 98 4.85 -7.12 -4.80
CA GLN A 98 5.44 -8.01 -5.78
C GLN A 98 5.88 -7.26 -7.01
N GLY A 99 7.00 -7.71 -7.58
CA GLY A 99 7.49 -7.16 -8.85
C GLY A 99 7.79 -5.68 -8.79
N PHE A 100 7.94 -5.09 -9.95
CA PHE A 100 8.26 -3.67 -10.04
C PHE A 100 6.98 -2.85 -10.11
N PRO A 101 6.94 -1.71 -9.42
CA PRO A 101 5.79 -0.81 -9.53
C PRO A 101 5.78 -0.14 -10.89
N ARG A 102 4.60 0.36 -11.28
CA ARG A 102 4.44 1.09 -12.52
C ARG A 102 3.92 2.49 -12.22
N LEU A 103 4.62 3.49 -12.71
CA LEU A 103 4.13 4.86 -12.61
C LEU A 103 3.03 5.07 -13.64
N VAL A 104 1.95 5.69 -13.22
CA VAL A 104 0.82 5.96 -14.10
C VAL A 104 0.38 7.42 -13.94
N ASN A 105 -0.03 8.02 -15.06
CA ASN A 105 -0.70 9.31 -15.04
C ASN A 105 -2.18 9.04 -15.28
N ILE A 106 -3.01 9.49 -14.36
CA ILE A 106 -4.43 9.17 -14.39
C ILE A 106 -5.23 10.43 -14.52
N ALA A 107 -6.01 10.54 -15.59
CA ALA A 107 -7.00 11.58 -15.71
C ALA A 107 -8.22 11.18 -14.85
N SER A 108 -8.89 12.16 -14.30
CA SER A 108 -10.00 11.88 -13.38
C SER A 108 -11.11 11.03 -14.00
N ASP A 109 -11.30 11.13 -15.32
CA ASP A 109 -12.33 10.37 -16.00
C ASP A 109 -11.93 8.94 -16.33
N GLN A 110 -10.67 8.56 -16.08
CA GLN A 110 -10.20 7.19 -16.31
C GLN A 110 -10.48 6.27 -15.14
N LEU A 111 -10.80 6.84 -13.98
CA LEU A 111 -11.01 6.07 -12.77
C LEU A 111 -12.49 6.02 -12.45
N LEU A 112 -13.09 4.85 -12.58
CA LEU A 112 -14.52 4.65 -12.37
C LEU A 112 -14.77 3.96 -11.04
N ASP A 113 -15.77 4.44 -10.32
CA ASP A 113 -16.13 3.91 -9.02
C ASP A 113 -16.66 2.47 -9.13
N ASP A 114 -16.27 1.64 -8.19
CA ASP A 114 -16.76 0.27 -8.03
C ASP A 114 -17.10 0.06 -6.55
N SER A 115 -18.00 0.91 -6.05
CA SER A 115 -18.28 0.97 -4.61
C SER A 115 -18.82 -0.33 -4.03
N GLU A 116 -19.46 -1.18 -4.87
CA GLU A 116 -19.98 -2.45 -4.40
C GLU A 116 -18.89 -3.38 -3.86
N HIS A 117 -17.68 -3.23 -4.36
CA HIS A 117 -16.57 -4.08 -3.97
C HIS A 117 -15.57 -3.38 -3.04
N SER A 118 -15.95 -2.21 -2.53
CA SER A 118 -15.13 -1.50 -1.56
C SER A 118 -15.22 -2.14 -0.18
N SER A 119 -14.21 -1.94 0.65
CA SER A 119 -14.15 -2.52 1.97
C SER A 119 -13.69 -1.50 2.99
N GLU A 120 -13.47 -1.96 4.23
CA GLU A 120 -12.96 -1.12 5.30
C GLU A 120 -11.59 -0.51 4.94
N TYR A 121 -10.78 -1.24 4.17
CA TYR A 121 -9.39 -0.86 3.94
C TYR A 121 -9.12 -0.32 2.54
N PHE A 122 -10.09 -0.37 1.64
CA PHE A 122 -9.85 0.14 0.29
C PHE A 122 -11.14 0.55 -0.41
N TYR A 123 -10.99 1.46 -1.37
CA TYR A 123 -12.01 1.72 -2.38
C TYR A 123 -11.67 0.87 -3.60
N SER A 124 -12.67 0.19 -4.15
CA SER A 124 -12.48 -0.53 -5.40
C SER A 124 -12.85 0.36 -6.57
N ALA A 125 -12.08 0.30 -7.64
CA ALA A 125 -12.32 1.14 -8.81
C ALA A 125 -11.83 0.44 -10.06
N TYR A 126 -12.30 0.91 -11.21
CA TYR A 126 -11.79 0.47 -12.50
C TYR A 126 -10.87 1.55 -13.04
N LEU A 127 -9.65 1.17 -13.35
CA LEU A 127 -8.72 2.03 -14.07
C LEU A 127 -8.62 1.49 -15.47
N ASN A 128 -9.24 2.18 -16.42
CA ASN A 128 -9.48 1.66 -17.76
C ASN A 128 -10.31 0.39 -17.62
N GLU A 129 -9.84 -0.76 -17.95
CA GLU A 129 -10.62 -2.00 -17.82
C GLU A 129 -10.10 -2.90 -16.72
N GLU A 130 -9.23 -2.37 -15.87
CA GLU A 130 -8.57 -3.15 -14.84
C GLU A 130 -9.10 -2.75 -13.46
N ILE A 131 -9.38 -3.74 -12.62
CA ILE A 131 -9.82 -3.48 -11.25
C ILE A 131 -8.59 -3.13 -10.42
N VAL A 132 -8.67 -2.01 -9.73
CA VAL A 132 -7.62 -1.58 -8.80
C VAL A 132 -8.24 -1.26 -7.45
N ARG A 133 -7.45 -1.38 -6.41
CA ARG A 133 -7.85 -1.01 -5.05
C ARG A 133 -7.09 0.23 -4.65
N ILE A 134 -7.81 1.21 -4.12
CA ILE A 134 -7.21 2.43 -3.61
C ILE A 134 -7.25 2.32 -2.09
N PRO A 135 -6.09 2.09 -1.44
CA PRO A 135 -6.09 1.90 0.00
C PRO A 135 -6.62 3.11 0.75
N LYS A 136 -7.44 2.85 1.75
CA LYS A 136 -7.87 3.86 2.70
C LYS A 136 -6.73 4.03 3.71
N LEU A 137 -5.74 4.82 3.35
CA LEU A 137 -4.48 4.88 4.10
C LEU A 137 -4.66 5.31 5.55
N GLU A 138 -5.60 6.21 5.82
CA GLU A 138 -5.88 6.60 7.20
C GLU A 138 -6.29 5.41 8.05
N ARG A 139 -7.14 4.55 7.50
CA ARG A 139 -7.62 3.37 8.21
C ARG A 139 -6.51 2.32 8.34
N VAL A 140 -5.73 2.14 7.29
CA VAL A 140 -4.60 1.23 7.31
C VAL A 140 -3.61 1.64 8.39
N GLU A 141 -3.26 2.92 8.42
CA GLU A 141 -2.32 3.44 9.42
C GLU A 141 -2.84 3.33 10.83
N GLU A 142 -4.13 3.61 11.03
CA GLU A 142 -4.75 3.48 12.33
C GLU A 142 -4.66 2.03 12.82
N THR A 143 -4.96 1.08 11.95
CA THR A 143 -4.89 -0.34 12.30
C THR A 143 -3.48 -0.75 12.68
N ILE A 144 -2.48 -0.28 11.95
CA ILE A 144 -1.08 -0.58 12.27
C ILE A 144 -0.71 0.03 13.61
N ARG A 145 -1.07 1.28 13.85
CA ARG A 145 -0.73 1.97 15.09
C ARG A 145 -1.31 1.29 16.33
N GLU A 146 -2.46 0.67 16.20
CA GLU A 146 -3.08 -0.06 17.29
C GLU A 146 -2.23 -1.26 17.74
N HIS A 147 -1.28 -1.68 16.92
CA HIS A 147 -0.47 -2.87 17.18
C HIS A 147 1.02 -2.58 17.31
N LEU A 148 1.39 -1.33 17.39
CA LEU A 148 2.81 -0.97 17.56
C LEU A 148 3.35 -1.35 18.94
#